data_848c641a9f36ea337ff6dbbd5fd3ae13
#
_entry.id   848c641a9f36ea337ff6dbbd5fd3ae13
#
_cell.length_a   1.000
_cell.length_b   1.000
_cell.length_c   1.000
_cell.angle_alpha   90.00
_cell.angle_beta   90.00
_cell.angle_gamma   90.00
#
_symmetry.space_group_name_H-M   'P 1'
#
loop_
_entity.id
_entity.type
_entity.pdbx_description
1 polymer ?
#
loop_
_entity_poly.entity_id
_entity_poly.type
_entity_poly.pdbx_seq_one_letter_code
_entity_poly.pdbx_strand_id
1 'polypeptide(L)'
;MTACLPPVVRLIAKLLLAVAVAVALAAHAQPASAPTPGFGVMVHYLPDKQSIGEIRRFDVEAFAATLAEMRVSHLILTLGQNSGQYIAPNAALEVLCPASAANRPPRDLPLEIGRALRSRGIALILYLPFRAPQADRALMDCLGDVSEQEPPPARFIAAWSSVIRDWSQRYGALASGWWFDGTYNTKGITPAGWDMLCSAARAGATNRWLAFNAGEGAERFSAKSAPCQNLMAGEYMQPPPHLTGPPSELVLHVLTPLTASWGRDAPARFTAAQLRAWIADASAARGLFTLDMPIDAAGRFVPGHVALIKSVTAASKP
;
A
#
# COMPACT_ATOMS: atom_id res chain seq x y z
N MET A 1 -10.53 34.39 -47.85
CA MET A 1 -11.83 34.53 -47.15
C MET A 1 -11.99 33.41 -46.17
N THR A 2 -11.66 33.63 -44.93
CA THR A 2 -11.80 32.66 -43.85
C THR A 2 -13.19 32.78 -43.24
N ALA A 3 -14.07 31.80 -43.49
CA ALA A 3 -15.43 31.78 -43.00
C ALA A 3 -15.40 31.60 -41.46
N CYS A 4 -15.88 32.61 -40.73
CA CYS A 4 -16.01 32.60 -39.29
C CYS A 4 -17.24 31.78 -38.88
N LEU A 5 -17.06 30.61 -38.30
CA LEU A 5 -18.16 29.76 -37.83
C LEU A 5 -19.01 30.49 -36.77
N PRO A 6 -20.35 30.34 -36.81
CA PRO A 6 -21.28 30.92 -35.86
C PRO A 6 -20.94 30.53 -34.40
N PRO A 7 -21.21 31.40 -33.42
CA PRO A 7 -20.84 31.15 -32.01
C PRO A 7 -21.47 29.87 -31.45
N VAL A 8 -22.65 29.49 -31.87
CA VAL A 8 -23.32 28.25 -31.45
C VAL A 8 -22.56 27.01 -31.95
N VAL A 9 -22.03 27.01 -33.18
CA VAL A 9 -21.25 25.90 -33.73
C VAL A 9 -19.93 25.73 -33.00
N ARG A 10 -19.30 26.85 -32.58
CA ARG A 10 -18.09 26.81 -31.75
C ARG A 10 -18.34 26.25 -30.33
N LEU A 11 -19.51 26.54 -29.74
CA LEU A 11 -19.90 26.03 -28.43
C LEU A 11 -20.15 24.53 -28.49
N ILE A 12 -20.88 24.05 -29.51
CA ILE A 12 -21.14 22.62 -29.72
C ILE A 12 -19.84 21.85 -29.99
N ALA A 13 -18.94 22.39 -30.81
CA ALA A 13 -17.63 21.76 -31.05
C ALA A 13 -16.77 21.65 -29.79
N LYS A 14 -16.79 22.67 -28.93
CA LYS A 14 -16.08 22.63 -27.63
C LYS A 14 -16.70 21.62 -26.66
N LEU A 15 -18.04 21.50 -26.64
CA LEU A 15 -18.73 20.51 -25.81
C LEU A 15 -18.45 19.08 -26.29
N LEU A 16 -18.47 18.84 -27.60
CA LEU A 16 -18.14 17.53 -28.18
C LEU A 16 -16.69 17.14 -27.97
N LEU A 17 -15.77 18.10 -28.04
CA LEU A 17 -14.36 17.87 -27.76
C LEU A 17 -14.13 17.55 -26.25
N ALA A 18 -14.82 18.26 -25.35
CA ALA A 18 -14.74 18.01 -23.90
C ALA A 18 -15.32 16.63 -23.53
N VAL A 19 -16.43 16.23 -24.17
CA VAL A 19 -17.02 14.90 -23.98
C VAL A 19 -16.11 13.81 -24.56
N ALA A 20 -15.52 14.02 -25.74
CA ALA A 20 -14.58 13.06 -26.34
C ALA A 20 -13.31 12.90 -25.51
N VAL A 21 -12.78 13.97 -24.92
CA VAL A 21 -11.62 13.92 -24.00
C VAL A 21 -12.00 13.21 -22.70
N ALA A 22 -13.20 13.46 -22.14
CA ALA A 22 -13.68 12.79 -20.94
C ALA A 22 -13.91 11.29 -21.17
N VAL A 23 -14.47 10.90 -22.33
CA VAL A 23 -14.64 9.50 -22.71
C VAL A 23 -13.29 8.82 -22.98
N ALA A 24 -12.33 9.50 -23.61
CA ALA A 24 -10.99 8.96 -23.84
C ALA A 24 -10.22 8.78 -22.52
N LEU A 25 -10.38 9.69 -21.54
CA LEU A 25 -9.82 9.56 -20.21
C LEU A 25 -10.47 8.43 -19.41
N ALA A 26 -11.78 8.22 -19.55
CA ALA A 26 -12.49 7.11 -18.92
C ALA A 26 -12.14 5.75 -19.54
N ALA A 27 -11.89 5.69 -20.85
CA ALA A 27 -11.51 4.46 -21.57
C ALA A 27 -10.10 3.95 -21.21
N HIS A 28 -9.24 4.79 -20.60
CA HIS A 28 -7.89 4.39 -20.17
C HIS A 28 -7.81 4.01 -18.68
N ALA A 29 -8.91 4.10 -17.93
CA ALA A 29 -8.99 3.55 -16.58
C ALA A 29 -9.21 2.03 -16.67
N GLN A 30 -8.17 1.29 -17.05
CA GLN A 30 -8.20 -0.16 -16.83
C GLN A 30 -8.46 -0.41 -15.34
N PRO A 31 -9.41 -1.30 -14.99
CA PRO A 31 -9.60 -1.69 -13.60
C PRO A 31 -8.25 -2.16 -13.05
N ALA A 32 -7.93 -1.78 -11.81
CA ALA A 32 -6.79 -2.34 -11.13
C ALA A 32 -6.98 -3.87 -11.17
N SER A 33 -6.09 -4.57 -11.86
CA SER A 33 -6.11 -6.03 -11.85
C SER A 33 -5.90 -6.46 -10.40
N ALA A 34 -6.73 -7.39 -9.92
CA ALA A 34 -6.43 -8.04 -8.66
C ALA A 34 -4.99 -8.57 -8.74
N PRO A 35 -4.16 -8.38 -7.70
CA PRO A 35 -2.78 -8.80 -7.77
C PRO A 35 -2.71 -10.30 -8.11
N THR A 36 -1.77 -10.67 -8.96
CA THR A 36 -1.54 -12.07 -9.31
C THR A 36 -1.04 -12.81 -8.07
N PRO A 37 -1.57 -13.98 -7.72
CA PRO A 37 -1.04 -14.83 -6.67
C PRO A 37 0.46 -15.03 -6.84
N GLY A 38 1.22 -15.07 -5.75
CA GLY A 38 2.65 -15.33 -5.84
C GLY A 38 3.50 -14.62 -4.79
N PHE A 39 4.78 -14.50 -5.13
CA PHE A 39 5.78 -13.90 -4.26
C PHE A 39 5.83 -12.38 -4.40
N GLY A 40 5.92 -11.67 -3.28
CA GLY A 40 6.08 -10.23 -3.21
C GLY A 40 7.12 -9.77 -2.21
N VAL A 41 7.36 -8.48 -2.21
CA VAL A 41 8.29 -7.81 -1.31
C VAL A 41 7.55 -6.70 -0.57
N MET A 42 7.84 -6.54 0.71
CA MET A 42 7.53 -5.34 1.49
C MET A 42 8.82 -4.57 1.73
N VAL A 43 8.72 -3.25 1.81
CA VAL A 43 9.82 -2.39 2.24
C VAL A 43 9.34 -1.39 3.28
N HIS A 44 10.07 -1.31 4.41
CA HIS A 44 9.89 -0.29 5.43
C HIS A 44 10.74 0.93 5.07
N TYR A 45 10.26 1.74 4.10
CA TYR A 45 10.90 3.01 3.77
C TYR A 45 10.26 4.13 4.60
N LEU A 46 10.88 4.47 5.73
CA LEU A 46 10.30 5.33 6.77
C LEU A 46 11.23 6.50 7.10
N PRO A 47 11.44 7.45 6.18
CA PRO A 47 12.21 8.65 6.50
C PRO A 47 11.51 9.47 7.59
N ASP A 48 12.29 10.03 8.49
CA ASP A 48 11.84 10.94 9.54
C ASP A 48 11.99 12.41 9.13
N LYS A 49 11.77 13.34 10.06
CA LYS A 49 11.88 14.78 9.82
C LYS A 49 13.27 15.21 9.33
N GLN A 50 14.33 14.54 9.74
CA GLN A 50 15.71 14.85 9.34
C GLN A 50 16.03 14.27 7.96
N SER A 51 15.50 13.10 7.65
CA SER A 51 15.84 12.32 6.45
C SER A 51 14.80 12.41 5.33
N ILE A 52 13.62 13.03 5.53
CA ILE A 52 12.58 13.13 4.48
C ILE A 52 13.11 13.79 3.19
N GLY A 53 14.10 14.67 3.28
CA GLY A 53 14.74 15.26 2.11
C GLY A 53 15.50 14.28 1.23
N GLU A 54 15.91 13.13 1.78
CA GLU A 54 16.68 12.10 1.06
C GLU A 54 15.84 11.35 0.03
N ILE A 55 14.51 11.38 0.13
CA ILE A 55 13.63 10.77 -0.88
C ILE A 55 13.90 11.31 -2.30
N ARG A 56 14.54 12.50 -2.45
CA ARG A 56 14.98 13.02 -3.75
C ARG A 56 16.00 12.10 -4.44
N ARG A 57 16.78 11.34 -3.66
CA ARG A 57 17.82 10.43 -4.15
C ARG A 57 17.31 9.04 -4.47
N PHE A 58 16.05 8.74 -4.16
CA PHE A 58 15.47 7.42 -4.41
C PHE A 58 15.44 7.17 -5.92
N ASP A 59 16.12 6.11 -6.36
CA ASP A 59 16.17 5.70 -7.76
C ASP A 59 15.02 4.75 -8.07
N VAL A 60 13.91 5.31 -8.51
CA VAL A 60 12.67 4.56 -8.80
C VAL A 60 12.87 3.52 -9.90
N GLU A 61 13.63 3.84 -10.95
CA GLU A 61 13.82 2.93 -12.06
C GLU A 61 14.71 1.73 -11.69
N ALA A 62 15.82 1.97 -10.99
CA ALA A 62 16.69 0.90 -10.49
C ALA A 62 15.97 0.03 -9.45
N PHE A 63 15.17 0.63 -8.56
CA PHE A 63 14.33 -0.07 -7.59
C PHE A 63 13.32 -1.00 -8.27
N ALA A 64 12.53 -0.47 -9.23
CA ALA A 64 11.54 -1.24 -9.95
C ALA A 64 12.16 -2.33 -10.86
N ALA A 65 13.34 -2.06 -11.46
CA ALA A 65 14.08 -3.06 -12.22
C ALA A 65 14.54 -4.23 -11.33
N THR A 66 15.07 -3.93 -10.14
CA THR A 66 15.48 -4.98 -9.18
C THR A 66 14.30 -5.84 -8.74
N LEU A 67 13.12 -5.26 -8.48
CA LEU A 67 11.90 -6.01 -8.17
C LEU A 67 11.50 -6.92 -9.34
N ALA A 68 11.57 -6.44 -10.58
CA ALA A 68 11.28 -7.23 -11.76
C ALA A 68 12.29 -8.39 -11.94
N GLU A 69 13.58 -8.15 -11.69
CA GLU A 69 14.62 -9.21 -11.72
C GLU A 69 14.36 -10.29 -10.66
N MET A 70 13.85 -9.91 -9.49
CA MET A 70 13.41 -10.83 -8.45
C MET A 70 12.09 -11.54 -8.76
N ARG A 71 11.43 -11.20 -9.89
CA ARG A 71 10.14 -11.77 -10.35
C ARG A 71 9.02 -11.64 -9.32
N VAL A 72 8.97 -10.54 -8.62
CA VAL A 72 7.89 -10.29 -7.65
C VAL A 72 6.58 -9.97 -8.35
N SER A 73 5.47 -10.44 -7.80
CA SER A 73 4.11 -10.14 -8.27
C SER A 73 3.57 -8.84 -7.67
N HIS A 74 4.05 -8.45 -6.50
CA HIS A 74 3.56 -7.26 -5.78
C HIS A 74 4.62 -6.66 -4.86
N LEU A 75 4.46 -5.36 -4.60
CA LEU A 75 5.20 -4.60 -3.59
C LEU A 75 4.21 -4.09 -2.53
N ILE A 76 4.54 -4.27 -1.24
CA ILE A 76 3.94 -3.50 -0.14
C ILE A 76 4.90 -2.37 0.21
N LEU A 77 4.45 -1.12 0.07
CA LEU A 77 5.26 0.07 0.32
C LEU A 77 4.69 0.85 1.51
N THR A 78 5.51 1.13 2.51
CA THR A 78 5.11 2.02 3.60
C THR A 78 4.95 3.46 3.09
N LEU A 79 3.76 4.02 3.27
CA LEU A 79 3.46 5.41 2.94
C LEU A 79 3.95 6.36 4.02
N GLY A 80 3.92 5.88 5.24
CA GLY A 80 4.36 6.48 6.47
C GLY A 80 3.99 5.59 7.65
N GLN A 81 4.39 5.99 8.85
CA GLN A 81 4.09 5.28 10.10
C GLN A 81 3.89 6.28 11.24
N ASN A 82 4.20 5.89 12.45
CA ASN A 82 3.92 6.64 13.68
C ASN A 82 4.64 8.00 13.78
N SER A 83 5.71 8.23 13.03
CA SER A 83 6.43 9.51 13.01
C SER A 83 5.63 10.68 12.42
N GLY A 84 4.54 10.41 11.70
CA GLY A 84 3.77 11.43 10.98
C GLY A 84 4.46 11.96 9.72
N GLN A 85 5.60 11.40 9.33
CA GLN A 85 6.24 11.72 8.06
C GLN A 85 5.71 10.78 6.97
N TYR A 86 5.25 11.35 5.88
CA TYR A 86 4.72 10.60 4.74
C TYR A 86 5.57 10.87 3.49
N ILE A 87 5.81 9.85 2.68
CA ILE A 87 6.55 9.96 1.41
C ILE A 87 5.65 10.39 0.25
N ALA A 88 4.45 10.85 0.57
CA ALA A 88 3.39 11.25 -0.36
C ALA A 88 2.71 12.53 0.11
N PRO A 89 2.42 13.51 -0.77
CA PRO A 89 1.60 14.66 -0.42
C PRO A 89 0.15 14.21 -0.17
N ASN A 90 -0.56 14.97 0.68
CA ASN A 90 -1.98 14.72 1.00
C ASN A 90 -2.72 16.05 1.21
N ALA A 91 -3.63 16.37 0.28
CA ALA A 91 -4.36 17.62 0.32
C ALA A 91 -5.38 17.68 1.48
N ALA A 92 -6.00 16.56 1.83
CA ALA A 92 -6.92 16.52 2.96
C ALA A 92 -6.19 16.80 4.28
N LEU A 93 -4.99 16.25 4.45
CA LEU A 93 -4.18 16.47 5.64
C LEU A 93 -3.68 17.94 5.74
N GLU A 94 -3.33 18.56 4.61
CA GLU A 94 -2.96 19.99 4.56
C GLU A 94 -4.13 20.90 4.96
N VAL A 95 -5.35 20.55 4.57
CA VAL A 95 -6.57 21.30 4.96
C VAL A 95 -6.92 21.08 6.42
N LEU A 96 -6.88 19.83 6.88
CA LEU A 96 -7.24 19.48 8.25
C LEU A 96 -6.21 19.98 9.27
N CYS A 97 -4.93 19.86 8.95
CA CYS A 97 -3.81 20.13 9.86
C CYS A 97 -2.74 21.03 9.21
N PRO A 98 -3.07 22.29 8.88
CA PRO A 98 -2.18 23.16 8.08
C PRO A 98 -0.85 23.48 8.76
N ALA A 99 -0.77 23.39 10.09
CA ALA A 99 0.47 23.61 10.85
C ALA A 99 1.44 22.43 10.79
N SER A 100 1.01 21.26 10.33
CA SER A 100 1.86 20.08 10.26
C SER A 100 2.79 20.13 9.04
N ALA A 101 4.10 20.28 9.28
CA ALA A 101 5.12 20.20 8.23
C ALA A 101 5.29 18.78 7.66
N ALA A 102 4.72 17.76 8.31
CA ALA A 102 4.81 16.35 7.96
C ALA A 102 4.24 16.03 6.56
N ASN A 103 3.51 16.96 5.96
CA ASN A 103 2.64 16.69 4.82
C ASN A 103 3.19 17.18 3.49
N ARG A 104 4.42 17.67 3.46
CA ARG A 104 5.03 18.26 2.25
C ARG A 104 6.32 17.59 1.87
N PRO A 105 6.27 16.28 1.51
CA PRO A 105 7.45 15.61 1.01
C PRO A 105 7.91 16.27 -0.30
N PRO A 106 9.22 16.26 -0.60
CA PRO A 106 9.75 16.93 -1.79
C PRO A 106 9.37 16.27 -3.12
N ARG A 107 8.75 15.07 -3.09
CA ARG A 107 8.23 14.35 -4.26
C ARG A 107 7.13 13.37 -3.84
N ASP A 108 6.33 12.92 -4.80
CA ASP A 108 5.30 11.89 -4.61
C ASP A 108 5.89 10.52 -4.99
N LEU A 109 6.65 9.94 -4.06
CA LEU A 109 7.39 8.71 -4.33
C LEU A 109 6.46 7.51 -4.66
N PRO A 110 5.32 7.28 -3.97
CA PRO A 110 4.40 6.20 -4.34
C PRO A 110 3.79 6.33 -5.73
N LEU A 111 3.53 7.56 -6.20
CA LEU A 111 3.04 7.79 -7.56
C LEU A 111 4.07 7.39 -8.61
N GLU A 112 5.32 7.76 -8.39
CA GLU A 112 6.42 7.45 -9.31
C GLU A 112 6.71 5.95 -9.31
N ILE A 113 6.82 5.31 -8.13
CA ILE A 113 6.99 3.86 -7.99
C ILE A 113 5.80 3.13 -8.63
N GLY A 114 4.56 3.53 -8.35
CA GLY A 114 3.37 2.88 -8.90
C GLY A 114 3.36 2.87 -10.44
N ARG A 115 3.81 3.95 -11.09
CA ARG A 115 3.95 4.01 -12.56
C ARG A 115 5.03 3.05 -13.07
N ALA A 116 6.18 3.02 -12.44
CA ALA A 116 7.29 2.15 -12.82
C ALA A 116 6.97 0.66 -12.61
N LEU A 117 6.22 0.32 -11.55
CA LEU A 117 5.76 -1.04 -11.27
C LEU A 117 4.68 -1.50 -12.27
N ARG A 118 3.73 -0.60 -12.60
CA ARG A 118 2.65 -0.92 -13.55
C ARG A 118 3.19 -1.33 -14.92
N SER A 119 4.21 -0.66 -15.43
CA SER A 119 4.84 -1.02 -16.70
C SER A 119 5.53 -2.39 -16.68
N ARG A 120 5.77 -2.93 -15.48
CA ARG A 120 6.41 -4.24 -15.24
C ARG A 120 5.43 -5.31 -14.77
N GLY A 121 4.12 -5.00 -14.70
CA GLY A 121 3.10 -5.92 -14.23
C GLY A 121 3.16 -6.23 -12.73
N ILE A 122 3.82 -5.40 -11.93
CA ILE A 122 3.96 -5.55 -10.48
C ILE A 122 2.88 -4.70 -9.79
N ALA A 123 2.09 -5.33 -8.93
CA ALA A 123 1.03 -4.65 -8.17
C ALA A 123 1.61 -3.83 -7.02
N LEU A 124 1.03 -2.66 -6.73
CA LEU A 124 1.39 -1.83 -5.58
C LEU A 124 0.32 -1.93 -4.50
N ILE A 125 0.71 -2.35 -3.31
CA ILE A 125 -0.10 -2.28 -2.08
C ILE A 125 0.52 -1.23 -1.18
N LEU A 126 -0.29 -0.30 -0.66
CA LEU A 126 0.19 0.75 0.23
C LEU A 126 -0.02 0.33 1.69
N TYR A 127 1.02 0.47 2.48
CA TYR A 127 0.94 0.28 3.94
C TYR A 127 0.68 1.62 4.63
N LEU A 128 -0.21 1.58 5.61
CA LEU A 128 -0.49 2.71 6.49
C LEU A 128 -0.96 2.19 7.86
N PRO A 129 -0.52 2.77 8.99
CA PRO A 129 -1.14 2.46 10.27
C PRO A 129 -2.63 2.80 10.26
N PHE A 130 -3.42 1.92 10.86
CA PHE A 130 -4.87 2.12 11.01
C PHE A 130 -5.18 3.35 11.85
N ARG A 131 -4.41 3.57 12.90
CA ARG A 131 -4.50 4.72 13.82
C ARG A 131 -3.13 5.39 13.88
N ALA A 132 -2.94 6.43 13.10
CA ALA A 132 -1.65 7.09 12.97
C ALA A 132 -1.84 8.62 12.88
N PRO A 133 -0.80 9.36 13.13
CA PRO A 133 0.57 8.97 13.55
C PRO A 133 0.77 9.05 15.06
N GLN A 134 0.77 7.96 15.77
CA GLN A 134 0.76 7.92 17.25
C GLN A 134 1.95 8.63 17.93
N ALA A 135 3.11 8.71 17.29
CA ALA A 135 4.28 9.41 17.83
C ALA A 135 4.28 10.92 17.51
N ASP A 136 3.41 11.40 16.62
CA ASP A 136 3.19 12.83 16.39
C ASP A 136 1.91 13.28 17.11
N ARG A 137 2.04 13.59 18.39
CA ARG A 137 0.90 13.95 19.23
C ARG A 137 0.14 15.15 18.70
N ALA A 138 0.83 16.18 18.19
CA ALA A 138 0.20 17.37 17.65
C ALA A 138 -0.68 17.06 16.43
N LEU A 139 -0.23 16.12 15.58
CA LEU A 139 -1.01 15.68 14.43
C LEU A 139 -2.20 14.80 14.86
N MET A 140 -2.02 13.92 15.85
CA MET A 140 -3.12 13.12 16.41
C MET A 140 -4.22 14.00 17.03
N ASP A 141 -3.84 15.02 17.80
CA ASP A 141 -4.80 15.99 18.39
C ASP A 141 -5.54 16.76 17.30
N CYS A 142 -4.82 17.20 16.26
CA CYS A 142 -5.41 17.89 15.12
C CYS A 142 -6.41 16.99 14.37
N LEU A 143 -6.10 15.72 14.18
CA LEU A 143 -7.01 14.75 13.58
C LEU A 143 -8.17 14.35 14.50
N GLY A 144 -8.15 14.76 15.77
CA GLY A 144 -9.23 14.53 16.72
C GLY A 144 -9.08 13.30 17.60
N ASP A 145 -7.86 12.76 17.71
CA ASP A 145 -7.53 11.65 18.61
C ASP A 145 -6.75 12.16 19.84
N VAL A 146 -7.45 12.88 20.69
CA VAL A 146 -6.83 13.60 21.82
C VAL A 146 -6.48 12.73 23.02
N SER A 147 -7.01 11.52 23.13
CA SER A 147 -6.97 10.77 24.41
C SER A 147 -6.53 9.31 24.27
N GLU A 148 -6.14 8.88 23.08
CA GLU A 148 -5.83 7.46 22.80
C GLU A 148 -6.94 6.48 23.25
N GLN A 149 -8.18 6.98 23.37
CA GLN A 149 -9.32 6.19 23.81
C GLN A 149 -9.64 5.04 22.86
N GLU A 150 -10.18 3.98 23.43
CA GLU A 150 -10.67 2.85 22.70
C GLU A 150 -12.21 2.80 22.74
N PRO A 151 -12.90 2.75 21.62
CA PRO A 151 -12.39 2.82 20.23
C PRO A 151 -11.93 4.24 19.84
N PRO A 152 -11.23 4.40 18.71
CA PRO A 152 -10.86 5.72 18.21
C PRO A 152 -12.09 6.63 18.09
N PRO A 153 -11.99 7.92 18.46
CA PRO A 153 -13.11 8.84 18.38
C PRO A 153 -13.71 8.96 16.97
N ALA A 154 -15.03 9.12 16.85
CA ALA A 154 -15.71 9.27 15.56
C ALA A 154 -15.14 10.43 14.72
N ARG A 155 -14.72 11.52 15.38
CA ARG A 155 -14.04 12.64 14.72
C ARG A 155 -12.72 12.21 14.06
N PHE A 156 -11.91 11.42 14.77
CA PHE A 156 -10.67 10.86 14.20
C PHE A 156 -10.98 9.96 13.01
N ILE A 157 -11.94 9.03 13.13
CA ILE A 157 -12.34 8.14 12.04
C ILE A 157 -12.74 8.93 10.80
N ALA A 158 -13.52 10.01 10.95
CA ALA A 158 -13.93 10.87 9.83
C ALA A 158 -12.73 11.59 9.19
N ALA A 159 -11.87 12.21 9.99
CA ALA A 159 -10.68 12.92 9.53
C ALA A 159 -9.70 11.97 8.83
N TRP A 160 -9.38 10.84 9.47
CA TRP A 160 -8.46 9.84 8.93
C TRP A 160 -9.01 9.18 7.66
N SER A 161 -10.32 8.92 7.58
CA SER A 161 -10.96 8.48 6.34
C SER A 161 -10.80 9.49 5.21
N SER A 162 -10.82 10.80 5.48
CA SER A 162 -10.59 11.83 4.46
C SER A 162 -9.16 11.79 3.94
N VAL A 163 -8.19 11.59 4.82
CA VAL A 163 -6.77 11.43 4.48
C VAL A 163 -6.55 10.18 3.61
N ILE A 164 -7.10 9.03 4.02
CA ILE A 164 -7.02 7.78 3.25
C ILE A 164 -7.68 7.94 1.88
N ARG A 165 -8.82 8.62 1.81
CA ARG A 165 -9.56 8.89 0.57
C ARG A 165 -8.74 9.70 -0.41
N ASP A 166 -8.04 10.75 0.04
CA ASP A 166 -7.21 11.59 -0.81
C ASP A 166 -6.12 10.76 -1.49
N TRP A 167 -5.34 9.97 -0.74
CA TRP A 167 -4.36 9.07 -1.32
C TRP A 167 -5.00 8.00 -2.22
N SER A 168 -6.13 7.43 -1.79
CA SER A 168 -6.85 6.42 -2.58
C SER A 168 -7.27 6.93 -3.95
N GLN A 169 -7.78 8.16 -4.02
CA GLN A 169 -8.17 8.82 -5.27
C GLN A 169 -6.94 9.21 -6.09
N ARG A 170 -5.91 9.77 -5.44
CA ARG A 170 -4.65 10.18 -6.06
C ARG A 170 -3.98 9.05 -6.83
N TYR A 171 -3.92 7.86 -6.24
CA TYR A 171 -3.28 6.72 -6.87
C TYR A 171 -4.22 5.90 -7.76
N GLY A 172 -5.53 5.98 -7.54
CA GLY A 172 -6.52 5.29 -8.37
C GLY A 172 -6.14 3.83 -8.64
N ALA A 173 -6.10 3.45 -9.89
CA ALA A 173 -5.75 2.09 -10.33
C ALA A 173 -4.25 1.74 -10.20
N LEU A 174 -3.37 2.68 -9.82
CA LEU A 174 -1.96 2.37 -9.55
C LEU A 174 -1.81 1.63 -8.22
N ALA A 175 -2.67 1.94 -7.22
CA ALA A 175 -2.69 1.23 -5.94
C ALA A 175 -3.68 0.06 -6.00
N SER A 176 -3.16 -1.16 -6.04
CA SER A 176 -3.94 -2.39 -6.07
C SER A 176 -4.52 -2.78 -4.71
N GLY A 177 -4.04 -2.18 -3.63
CA GLY A 177 -4.51 -2.50 -2.29
C GLY A 177 -4.00 -1.57 -1.19
N TRP A 178 -4.54 -1.82 0.01
CA TRP A 178 -4.11 -1.25 1.26
C TRP A 178 -3.81 -2.35 2.29
N TRP A 179 -2.76 -2.17 3.04
CA TRP A 179 -2.42 -2.97 4.21
C TRP A 179 -2.39 -2.05 5.43
N PHE A 180 -3.44 -2.10 6.25
CA PHE A 180 -3.59 -1.27 7.44
C PHE A 180 -3.06 -2.00 8.66
N ASP A 181 -2.10 -1.40 9.33
CA ASP A 181 -1.46 -1.94 10.52
C ASP A 181 -2.11 -1.48 11.82
N GLY A 182 -2.00 -2.29 12.86
CA GLY A 182 -2.41 -1.89 14.21
C GLY A 182 -3.93 -1.82 14.43
N THR A 183 -4.70 -2.72 13.83
CA THR A 183 -6.16 -2.80 14.06
C THR A 183 -6.50 -3.59 15.33
N TYR A 184 -5.68 -3.46 16.38
CA TYR A 184 -5.82 -4.25 17.61
C TYR A 184 -7.11 -3.96 18.38
N ASN A 185 -7.55 -2.71 18.38
CA ASN A 185 -8.62 -2.19 19.22
C ASN A 185 -9.70 -1.50 18.41
N THR A 186 -10.34 -2.26 17.54
CA THR A 186 -11.43 -1.77 16.67
C THR A 186 -12.83 -2.02 17.23
N LYS A 187 -12.93 -2.67 18.41
CA LYS A 187 -14.20 -2.91 19.08
C LYS A 187 -14.89 -1.58 19.40
N GLY A 188 -16.14 -1.43 18.93
CA GLY A 188 -16.91 -0.21 19.15
C GLY A 188 -16.82 0.83 18.04
N ILE A 189 -16.01 0.62 16.99
CA ILE A 189 -16.18 1.40 15.77
C ILE A 189 -17.58 1.10 15.21
N THR A 190 -18.36 2.16 15.01
CA THR A 190 -19.74 2.03 14.52
C THR A 190 -19.78 1.53 13.08
N PRO A 191 -20.89 0.92 12.61
CA PRO A 191 -21.06 0.59 11.19
C PRO A 191 -20.79 1.78 10.26
N ALA A 192 -21.26 2.98 10.59
CA ALA A 192 -21.00 4.20 9.83
C ALA A 192 -19.49 4.56 9.80
N GLY A 193 -18.77 4.35 10.89
CA GLY A 193 -17.31 4.54 10.94
C GLY A 193 -16.58 3.57 10.01
N TRP A 194 -16.97 2.32 10.01
CA TRP A 194 -16.44 1.33 9.07
C TRP A 194 -16.78 1.64 7.61
N ASP A 195 -18.00 2.10 7.33
CA ASP A 195 -18.41 2.52 5.98
C ASP A 195 -17.56 3.67 5.47
N MET A 196 -17.24 4.65 6.32
CA MET A 196 -16.33 5.75 5.97
C MET A 196 -14.92 5.25 5.63
N LEU A 197 -14.32 4.40 6.47
CA LEU A 197 -12.99 3.84 6.25
C LEU A 197 -12.93 2.96 4.99
N CYS A 198 -13.88 2.04 4.85
CA CYS A 198 -13.95 1.12 3.73
C CYS A 198 -14.18 1.86 2.39
N SER A 199 -15.07 2.85 2.37
CA SER A 199 -15.30 3.70 1.21
C SER A 199 -14.08 4.54 0.87
N ALA A 200 -13.37 5.05 1.87
CA ALA A 200 -12.13 5.80 1.69
C ALA A 200 -11.04 4.93 1.06
N ALA A 201 -10.82 3.72 1.58
CA ALA A 201 -9.83 2.79 1.05
C ALA A 201 -10.12 2.36 -0.39
N ARG A 202 -11.39 2.32 -0.80
CA ARG A 202 -11.82 1.96 -2.18
C ARG A 202 -11.98 3.14 -3.13
N ALA A 203 -11.80 4.37 -2.66
CA ALA A 203 -11.95 5.53 -3.51
C ALA A 203 -10.96 5.49 -4.70
N GLY A 204 -11.43 5.73 -5.91
CA GLY A 204 -10.63 5.68 -7.15
C GLY A 204 -10.36 4.28 -7.73
N ALA A 205 -10.59 3.19 -6.96
CA ALA A 205 -10.58 1.81 -7.46
C ALA A 205 -11.33 0.88 -6.50
N THR A 206 -12.41 0.26 -6.94
CA THR A 206 -13.34 -0.50 -6.08
C THR A 206 -12.88 -1.92 -5.77
N ASN A 207 -12.05 -2.51 -6.62
CA ASN A 207 -11.57 -3.89 -6.54
C ASN A 207 -10.23 -4.06 -5.81
N ARG A 208 -9.88 -3.13 -4.92
CA ARG A 208 -8.63 -3.18 -4.14
C ARG A 208 -8.61 -4.33 -3.14
N TRP A 209 -7.43 -4.86 -2.92
CA TRP A 209 -7.14 -5.68 -1.76
C TRP A 209 -7.06 -4.83 -0.50
N LEU A 210 -7.74 -5.28 0.53
CA LEU A 210 -7.79 -4.60 1.82
C LEU A 210 -7.41 -5.61 2.91
N ALA A 211 -6.27 -5.40 3.53
CA ALA A 211 -5.82 -6.13 4.71
C ALA A 211 -5.86 -5.21 5.94
N PHE A 212 -6.30 -5.77 7.06
CA PHE A 212 -6.34 -5.08 8.35
C PHE A 212 -5.63 -5.96 9.37
N ASN A 213 -4.48 -5.50 9.85
CA ASN A 213 -3.61 -6.27 10.72
C ASN A 213 -4.00 -6.11 12.20
N ALA A 214 -4.53 -7.16 12.77
CA ALA A 214 -4.85 -7.24 14.21
C ALA A 214 -3.68 -7.80 15.05
N GLY A 215 -2.49 -7.87 14.47
CA GLY A 215 -1.25 -8.33 15.10
C GLY A 215 -0.79 -9.70 14.63
N GLU A 216 0.33 -10.13 15.19
CA GLU A 216 1.03 -11.36 14.81
C GLU A 216 0.28 -12.63 15.22
N GLY A 217 0.38 -13.67 14.38
CA GLY A 217 -0.01 -15.05 14.69
C GLY A 217 -1.30 -15.52 14.05
N ALA A 218 -1.36 -16.83 13.78
CA ALA A 218 -2.44 -17.49 13.04
C ALA A 218 -3.86 -17.31 13.63
N GLU A 219 -3.97 -17.19 14.93
CA GLU A 219 -5.26 -17.05 15.63
C GLU A 219 -5.98 -15.75 15.26
N ARG A 220 -5.22 -14.71 14.90
CA ARG A 220 -5.74 -13.39 14.55
C ARG A 220 -6.20 -13.27 13.11
N PHE A 221 -5.93 -14.29 12.28
CA PHE A 221 -6.28 -14.30 10.86
C PHE A 221 -7.54 -15.11 10.54
N SER A 222 -8.12 -15.79 11.53
CA SER A 222 -9.31 -16.62 11.36
C SER A 222 -10.60 -15.82 11.13
N ALA A 223 -10.61 -14.54 11.50
CA ALA A 223 -11.76 -13.65 11.37
C ALA A 223 -11.36 -12.34 10.70
N LYS A 224 -12.32 -11.68 10.04
CA LYS A 224 -12.13 -10.33 9.49
C LYS A 224 -12.03 -9.32 10.63
N SER A 225 -10.98 -8.48 10.59
CA SER A 225 -10.83 -7.32 11.49
C SER A 225 -11.68 -6.12 11.06
N ALA A 226 -12.08 -6.10 9.77
CA ALA A 226 -12.92 -5.05 9.19
C ALA A 226 -13.96 -5.64 8.22
N PRO A 227 -15.16 -5.05 8.08
CA PRO A 227 -16.21 -5.58 7.19
C PRO A 227 -15.78 -5.69 5.73
N CYS A 228 -14.94 -4.77 5.26
CA CYS A 228 -14.47 -4.73 3.88
C CYS A 228 -13.18 -5.50 3.61
N GLN A 229 -12.61 -6.14 4.61
CA GLN A 229 -11.39 -6.93 4.46
C GLN A 229 -11.62 -8.11 3.52
N ASN A 230 -10.72 -8.30 2.56
CA ASN A 230 -10.73 -9.40 1.59
C ASN A 230 -9.36 -10.08 1.42
N LEU A 231 -8.31 -9.56 2.08
CA LEU A 231 -6.97 -10.11 2.13
C LEU A 231 -6.57 -10.34 3.60
N MET A 232 -5.98 -11.47 3.91
CA MET A 232 -5.35 -11.67 5.22
C MET A 232 -4.24 -10.64 5.42
N ALA A 233 -4.05 -10.14 6.64
CA ALA A 233 -2.86 -9.36 6.97
C ALA A 233 -1.62 -10.24 7.00
N GLY A 234 -1.71 -11.40 7.61
CA GLY A 234 -0.75 -12.48 7.50
C GLY A 234 0.61 -12.21 8.14
N GLU A 235 0.68 -11.37 9.16
CA GLU A 235 1.93 -11.05 9.84
C GLU A 235 2.45 -12.22 10.68
N TYR A 236 3.63 -12.72 10.34
CA TYR A 236 4.33 -13.77 11.07
C TYR A 236 5.80 -13.42 11.29
N MET A 237 6.27 -13.47 12.53
CA MET A 237 7.72 -13.54 12.75
C MET A 237 8.27 -14.90 12.32
N GLN A 238 7.53 -15.98 12.52
CA GLN A 238 7.91 -17.31 12.12
C GLN A 238 6.73 -18.00 11.39
N PRO A 239 6.74 -18.02 10.05
CA PRO A 239 5.72 -18.73 9.30
C PRO A 239 5.69 -20.22 9.66
N PRO A 240 4.51 -20.86 9.61
CA PRO A 240 4.42 -22.32 9.79
C PRO A 240 5.15 -23.03 8.64
N PRO A 241 5.57 -24.31 8.82
CA PRO A 241 6.28 -25.07 7.79
C PRO A 241 5.52 -25.16 6.46
N HIS A 242 4.20 -25.24 6.51
CA HIS A 242 3.29 -25.25 5.37
C HIS A 242 2.22 -24.18 5.52
N LEU A 243 1.94 -23.47 4.42
CA LEU A 243 0.91 -22.47 4.38
C LEU A 243 -0.41 -23.10 3.95
N THR A 244 -1.43 -22.97 4.79
CA THR A 244 -2.80 -23.41 4.49
C THR A 244 -3.69 -22.18 4.31
N GLY A 245 -4.67 -22.27 3.41
CA GLY A 245 -5.64 -21.22 3.22
C GLY A 245 -6.43 -20.93 4.50
N PRO A 246 -6.88 -19.68 4.70
CA PRO A 246 -7.71 -19.34 5.85
C PRO A 246 -9.05 -20.10 5.80
N PRO A 247 -9.66 -20.38 6.95
CA PRO A 247 -11.00 -20.95 7.01
C PRO A 247 -12.11 -19.97 6.63
N SER A 248 -11.78 -18.86 5.99
CA SER A 248 -12.65 -17.73 5.67
C SER A 248 -12.60 -17.39 4.17
N GLU A 249 -13.47 -16.48 3.73
CA GLU A 249 -13.48 -15.93 2.35
C GLU A 249 -12.27 -15.00 2.05
N LEU A 250 -11.30 -14.90 2.95
CA LEU A 250 -10.11 -14.07 2.74
C LEU A 250 -9.12 -14.76 1.82
N VAL A 251 -8.48 -13.99 0.97
CA VAL A 251 -7.32 -14.47 0.22
C VAL A 251 -6.16 -14.69 1.19
N LEU A 252 -5.51 -15.86 1.08
CA LEU A 252 -4.31 -16.17 1.86
C LEU A 252 -3.23 -15.13 1.61
N HIS A 253 -2.67 -14.57 2.67
CA HIS A 253 -1.46 -13.77 2.63
C HIS A 253 -0.59 -14.11 3.82
N VAL A 254 0.71 -14.23 3.60
CA VAL A 254 1.72 -14.39 4.65
C VAL A 254 2.79 -13.34 4.42
N LEU A 255 3.04 -12.55 5.44
CA LEU A 255 4.06 -11.50 5.49
C LEU A 255 5.05 -11.80 6.62
N THR A 256 6.34 -11.86 6.32
CA THR A 256 7.39 -12.13 7.31
C THR A 256 8.66 -11.35 6.95
N PRO A 257 9.45 -10.89 7.94
CA PRO A 257 10.72 -10.27 7.63
C PRO A 257 11.75 -11.32 7.16
N LEU A 258 12.49 -11.00 6.11
CA LEU A 258 13.59 -11.84 5.61
C LEU A 258 14.72 -11.93 6.64
N THR A 259 14.91 -10.89 7.43
CA THR A 259 15.95 -10.79 8.47
C THR A 259 15.34 -10.99 9.88
N ALA A 260 16.14 -10.81 10.92
CA ALA A 260 15.66 -10.95 12.30
C ALA A 260 14.69 -9.85 12.76
N SER A 261 14.57 -8.76 11.99
CA SER A 261 13.73 -7.60 12.33
C SER A 261 13.16 -6.96 11.07
N TRP A 262 12.00 -6.31 11.21
CA TRP A 262 11.34 -5.55 10.15
C TRP A 262 12.23 -4.40 9.65
N GLY A 263 12.39 -4.29 8.32
CA GLY A 263 13.09 -3.21 7.64
C GLY A 263 14.58 -3.03 7.98
N ARG A 264 15.20 -3.96 8.71
CA ARG A 264 16.59 -3.81 9.14
C ARG A 264 17.52 -4.70 8.34
N ASP A 265 18.68 -4.15 7.98
CA ASP A 265 19.77 -4.90 7.34
C ASP A 265 20.40 -5.86 8.37
N ALA A 266 20.33 -7.14 8.06
CA ALA A 266 20.89 -8.24 8.82
C ALA A 266 20.94 -9.48 7.90
N PRO A 267 21.64 -10.56 8.27
CA PRO A 267 21.64 -11.81 7.50
C PRO A 267 20.23 -12.37 7.30
N ALA A 268 19.96 -12.93 6.12
CA ALA A 268 18.73 -13.66 5.85
C ALA A 268 18.64 -14.88 6.78
N ARG A 269 17.48 -15.08 7.40
CA ARG A 269 17.26 -16.15 8.39
C ARG A 269 16.61 -17.40 7.79
N PHE A 270 16.16 -17.32 6.54
CA PHE A 270 15.52 -18.44 5.86
C PHE A 270 16.41 -19.01 4.76
N THR A 271 16.39 -20.33 4.61
CA THR A 271 17.05 -21.02 3.51
C THR A 271 16.27 -20.89 2.20
N ALA A 272 16.97 -21.03 1.08
CA ALA A 272 16.31 -21.05 -0.23
C ALA A 272 15.25 -22.17 -0.34
N ALA A 273 15.42 -23.29 0.36
CA ALA A 273 14.47 -24.39 0.36
C ALA A 273 13.15 -24.00 1.07
N GLN A 274 13.24 -23.36 2.24
CA GLN A 274 12.07 -22.85 2.98
C GLN A 274 11.30 -21.80 2.16
N LEU A 275 12.02 -20.84 1.56
CA LEU A 275 11.40 -19.81 0.75
C LEU A 275 10.67 -20.40 -0.47
N ARG A 276 11.28 -21.39 -1.15
CA ARG A 276 10.63 -22.07 -2.27
C ARG A 276 9.36 -22.81 -1.84
N ALA A 277 9.37 -23.49 -0.70
CA ALA A 277 8.21 -24.20 -0.18
C ALA A 277 7.05 -23.23 0.09
N TRP A 278 7.28 -22.14 0.80
CA TRP A 278 6.24 -21.13 1.10
C TRP A 278 5.69 -20.44 -0.15
N ILE A 279 6.56 -20.11 -1.12
CA ILE A 279 6.11 -19.54 -2.39
C ILE A 279 5.23 -20.54 -3.16
N ALA A 280 5.60 -21.82 -3.17
CA ALA A 280 4.80 -22.88 -3.80
C ALA A 280 3.45 -23.06 -3.11
N ASP A 281 3.43 -23.13 -1.77
CA ASP A 281 2.20 -23.25 -0.98
C ASP A 281 1.25 -22.08 -1.21
N ALA A 282 1.78 -20.84 -1.15
CA ALA A 282 0.99 -19.65 -1.41
C ALA A 282 0.42 -19.63 -2.83
N SER A 283 1.22 -20.01 -3.83
CA SER A 283 0.79 -20.10 -5.22
C SER A 283 -0.30 -21.15 -5.41
N ALA A 284 -0.15 -22.34 -4.82
CA ALA A 284 -1.15 -23.41 -4.86
C ALA A 284 -2.48 -22.98 -4.22
N ALA A 285 -2.41 -22.21 -3.13
CA ALA A 285 -3.56 -21.62 -2.46
C ALA A 285 -4.12 -20.38 -3.17
N ARG A 286 -3.55 -19.96 -4.31
CA ARG A 286 -3.87 -18.71 -5.01
C ARG A 286 -3.74 -17.48 -4.10
N GLY A 287 -2.80 -17.53 -3.18
CA GLY A 287 -2.50 -16.50 -2.20
C GLY A 287 -1.20 -15.77 -2.46
N LEU A 288 -0.77 -15.00 -1.48
CA LEU A 288 0.43 -14.18 -1.49
C LEU A 288 1.41 -14.63 -0.41
N PHE A 289 2.69 -14.63 -0.75
CA PHE A 289 3.79 -14.73 0.21
C PHE A 289 4.68 -13.50 0.05
N THR A 290 4.84 -12.72 1.09
CA THR A 290 5.59 -11.44 1.06
C THR A 290 6.74 -11.49 2.06
N LEU A 291 7.92 -11.09 1.60
CA LEU A 291 9.08 -10.86 2.47
C LEU A 291 9.32 -9.37 2.67
N ASP A 292 9.39 -8.94 3.92
CA ASP A 292 9.92 -7.61 4.21
C ASP A 292 11.44 -7.64 4.01
N MET A 293 11.92 -6.76 3.14
CA MET A 293 13.32 -6.66 2.75
C MET A 293 13.87 -5.27 3.00
N PRO A 294 15.03 -5.13 3.65
CA PRO A 294 15.64 -3.83 3.89
C PRO A 294 16.13 -3.19 2.58
N ILE A 295 15.99 -1.87 2.52
CA ILE A 295 16.55 -1.01 1.47
C ILE A 295 17.26 0.18 2.11
N ASP A 296 18.21 0.77 1.37
CA ASP A 296 18.82 2.04 1.78
C ASP A 296 17.97 3.27 1.38
N ALA A 297 18.45 4.46 1.73
CA ALA A 297 17.77 5.72 1.44
C ALA A 297 17.61 6.00 -0.07
N ALA A 298 18.43 5.39 -0.93
CA ALA A 298 18.33 5.49 -2.38
C ALA A 298 17.43 4.42 -3.01
N GLY A 299 16.82 3.54 -2.22
CA GLY A 299 15.96 2.45 -2.67
C GLY A 299 16.72 1.19 -3.09
N ARG A 300 17.98 1.05 -2.74
CA ARG A 300 18.79 -0.13 -3.12
C ARG A 300 18.63 -1.23 -2.11
N PHE A 301 18.34 -2.43 -2.60
CA PHE A 301 18.31 -3.65 -1.81
C PHE A 301 19.72 -4.15 -1.47
N VAL A 302 19.84 -4.91 -0.38
CA VAL A 302 21.09 -5.61 -0.03
C VAL A 302 21.41 -6.65 -1.10
N PRO A 303 22.59 -6.60 -1.75
CA PRO A 303 22.89 -7.47 -2.89
C PRO A 303 22.79 -8.98 -2.61
N GLY A 304 23.19 -9.41 -1.39
CA GLY A 304 23.08 -10.81 -0.97
C GLY A 304 21.63 -11.28 -0.85
N HIS A 305 20.72 -10.43 -0.39
CA HIS A 305 19.28 -10.73 -0.34
C HIS A 305 18.69 -10.85 -1.76
N VAL A 306 19.05 -9.94 -2.66
CA VAL A 306 18.62 -10.01 -4.07
C VAL A 306 19.09 -11.31 -4.72
N ALA A 307 20.37 -11.70 -4.52
CA ALA A 307 20.91 -12.93 -5.06
C ALA A 307 20.17 -14.17 -4.52
N LEU A 308 19.87 -14.22 -3.21
CA LEU A 308 19.06 -15.28 -2.60
C LEU A 308 17.70 -15.39 -3.28
N ILE A 309 16.94 -14.28 -3.37
CA ILE A 309 15.61 -14.28 -3.95
C ILE A 309 15.63 -14.70 -5.43
N LYS A 310 16.58 -14.18 -6.22
CA LYS A 310 16.74 -14.58 -7.62
C LYS A 310 17.00 -16.08 -7.76
N SER A 311 17.78 -16.70 -6.86
CA SER A 311 18.01 -18.15 -6.84
C SER A 311 16.76 -18.97 -6.52
N VAL A 312 15.86 -18.41 -5.72
CA VAL A 312 14.58 -19.03 -5.35
C VAL A 312 13.58 -18.94 -6.50
N THR A 313 13.41 -17.75 -7.09
CA THR A 313 12.38 -17.46 -8.10
C THR A 313 12.78 -17.93 -9.51
N ALA A 314 14.08 -18.12 -9.80
CA ALA A 314 14.54 -18.66 -11.09
C ALA A 314 14.13 -20.12 -11.30
N ALA A 315 14.04 -20.90 -10.23
CA ALA A 315 13.68 -22.33 -10.29
C ALA A 315 12.16 -22.58 -10.50
N SER A 316 11.33 -21.55 -10.33
CA SER A 316 9.88 -21.63 -10.52
C SER A 316 9.50 -21.31 -11.97
N LYS A 317 9.97 -22.12 -12.95
CA LYS A 317 9.34 -22.15 -14.27
C LYS A 317 8.10 -23.04 -14.18
N PRO A 318 6.94 -22.58 -14.72
CA PRO A 318 5.75 -23.41 -14.82
C PRO A 318 5.93 -24.64 -15.68
#